data_428157aec8c1e66b68ff507eae7c26b3
#
_entry.id   428157aec8c1e66b68ff507eae7c26b3
#
_cell.length_a   1.000
_cell.length_b   1.000
_cell.length_c   1.000
_cell.angle_alpha   90.00
_cell.angle_beta   90.00
_cell.angle_gamma   90.00
#
_symmetry.space_group_name_H-M   'P 1'
#
loop_
_entity.id
_entity.type
_entity.pdbx_description
1 polymer ?
#
loop_
_entity_poly.entity_id
_entity_poly.type
_entity_poly.pdbx_seq_one_letter_code
_entity_poly.pdbx_strand_id
1 'polypeptide(L)'
;MGNKKFDTRGRYVRHRRVRKKITGLSDKPRLSVFRSNKHIHAQIIDDEKGTTLAASSSISLEEKISKIDLATRVGEDLAQKAKTAGVKKVVFDRAGYKFHGRVKALADGARSKGLIF
;
A
#
# COMPACT_ATOMS: atom_id res chain seq x y z
N MET A 1 -29.81 -7.85 6.01
CA MET A 1 -29.37 -6.56 6.20
C MET A 1 -27.93 -6.44 6.71
N GLY A 2 -27.52 -7.01 7.67
CA GLY A 2 -26.38 -6.61 8.42
C GLY A 2 -25.02 -7.10 7.99
N ASN A 3 -24.91 -8.32 7.53
CA ASN A 3 -23.61 -8.99 7.44
C ASN A 3 -22.59 -8.28 6.54
N LYS A 4 -23.02 -7.92 5.36
CA LYS A 4 -22.12 -7.21 4.42
C LYS A 4 -21.72 -5.84 4.96
N LYS A 5 -22.66 -5.17 5.64
CA LYS A 5 -22.39 -3.88 6.26
C LYS A 5 -21.38 -4.02 7.41
N PHE A 6 -21.45 -5.14 8.14
CA PHE A 6 -20.50 -5.40 9.21
C PHE A 6 -19.07 -5.46 8.71
N ASP A 7 -18.83 -6.24 7.68
CA ASP A 7 -17.47 -6.41 7.14
C ASP A 7 -16.91 -5.09 6.64
N THR A 8 -17.71 -4.36 5.86
CA THR A 8 -17.32 -3.05 5.36
C THR A 8 -17.09 -2.07 6.51
N ARG A 9 -17.97 -2.08 7.49
CA ARG A 9 -17.88 -1.19 8.66
C ARG A 9 -16.63 -1.51 9.48
N GLY A 10 -16.33 -2.79 9.69
CA GLY A 10 -15.16 -3.20 10.45
C GLY A 10 -13.86 -2.69 9.83
N ARG A 11 -13.70 -2.86 8.53
CA ARG A 11 -12.53 -2.35 7.82
C ARG A 11 -12.44 -0.83 7.90
N TYR A 12 -13.56 -0.14 7.75
CA TYR A 12 -13.62 1.31 7.80
C TYR A 12 -13.17 1.84 9.16
N VAL A 13 -13.65 1.23 10.24
CA VAL A 13 -13.24 1.62 11.60
C VAL A 13 -11.76 1.38 11.82
N ARG A 14 -11.23 0.24 11.39
CA ARG A 14 -9.80 -0.06 11.50
C ARG A 14 -8.96 0.97 10.75
N HIS A 15 -9.38 1.33 9.54
CA HIS A 15 -8.67 2.33 8.74
C HIS A 15 -8.63 3.68 9.46
N ARG A 16 -9.76 4.13 10.02
CA ARG A 16 -9.79 5.39 10.77
C ARG A 16 -8.84 5.39 11.96
N ARG A 17 -8.75 4.29 12.69
CA ARG A 17 -7.84 4.17 13.83
C ARG A 17 -6.39 4.27 13.39
N VAL A 18 -6.04 3.60 12.33
CA VAL A 18 -4.69 3.64 11.77
C VAL A 18 -4.36 5.05 11.30
N ARG A 19 -5.27 5.70 10.57
CA ARG A 19 -5.05 7.02 10.02
C ARG A 19 -4.85 8.10 11.10
N LYS A 20 -5.42 7.93 12.27
CA LYS A 20 -5.16 8.85 13.38
C LYS A 20 -3.71 8.84 13.84
N LYS A 21 -3.03 7.72 13.65
CA LYS A 21 -1.64 7.53 14.10
C LYS A 21 -0.62 7.67 12.98
N ILE A 22 -1.05 7.59 11.73
CA ILE A 22 -0.15 7.58 10.58
C ILE A 22 -0.39 8.80 9.72
N THR A 23 0.63 9.65 9.65
CA THR A 23 0.64 10.81 8.77
C THR A 23 1.94 10.77 7.98
N GLY A 24 1.84 10.87 6.66
CA GLY A 24 3.01 10.91 5.80
C GLY A 24 3.62 12.30 5.78
N LEU A 25 4.87 12.41 6.18
CA LEU A 25 5.63 13.64 6.16
C LEU A 25 6.58 13.64 4.97
N SER A 26 7.16 14.82 4.63
CA SER A 26 8.04 14.93 3.47
C SER A 26 9.26 14.02 3.58
N ASP A 27 9.82 13.84 4.78
CA ASP A 27 10.96 12.96 5.02
C ASP A 27 10.56 11.51 5.23
N LYS A 28 9.29 11.25 5.54
CA LYS A 28 8.76 9.91 5.77
C LYS A 28 7.33 9.82 5.23
N PRO A 29 7.17 9.76 3.90
CA PRO A 29 5.84 9.72 3.28
C PRO A 29 5.05 8.47 3.64
N ARG A 30 3.77 8.48 3.35
CA ARG A 30 2.86 7.38 3.66
C ARG A 30 2.72 6.45 2.46
N LEU A 31 2.99 5.16 2.67
CA LEU A 31 2.70 4.11 1.69
C LEU A 31 1.28 3.63 1.93
N SER A 32 0.39 3.94 1.01
CA SER A 32 -1.02 3.57 1.09
C SER A 32 -1.33 2.41 0.15
N VAL A 33 -2.05 1.41 0.66
CA VAL A 33 -2.44 0.23 -0.10
C VAL A 33 -3.95 0.21 -0.28
N PHE A 34 -4.38 -0.08 -1.49
CA PHE A 34 -5.79 -0.34 -1.78
C PHE A 34 -5.90 -1.61 -2.61
N ARG A 35 -6.81 -2.49 -2.25
CA ARG A 35 -7.04 -3.71 -3.04
C ARG A 35 -8.51 -3.87 -3.38
N SER A 36 -8.76 -4.37 -4.59
CA SER A 36 -10.05 -4.85 -5.01
C SER A 36 -9.96 -6.36 -5.20
N ASN A 37 -11.04 -6.98 -5.68
CA ASN A 37 -11.07 -8.41 -5.88
C ASN A 37 -9.98 -8.90 -6.84
N LYS A 38 -9.72 -8.16 -7.92
CA LYS A 38 -8.77 -8.55 -8.97
C LYS A 38 -7.43 -7.85 -8.90
N HIS A 39 -7.37 -6.69 -8.32
CA HIS A 39 -6.19 -5.84 -8.40
C HIS A 39 -5.77 -5.29 -7.05
N ILE A 40 -4.50 -4.94 -6.97
CA ILE A 40 -3.94 -4.25 -5.80
C ILE A 40 -3.19 -3.02 -6.30
N HIS A 41 -3.33 -1.93 -5.55
CA HIS A 41 -2.71 -0.65 -5.85
C HIS A 41 -1.95 -0.16 -4.65
N ALA A 42 -0.85 0.53 -4.90
CA ALA A 42 -0.09 1.15 -3.82
C ALA A 42 0.45 2.50 -4.29
N GLN A 43 0.51 3.45 -3.39
CA GLN A 43 1.07 4.76 -3.69
C GLN A 43 1.79 5.31 -2.47
N ILE A 44 2.78 6.14 -2.72
CA ILE A 44 3.54 6.83 -1.70
C ILE A 44 3.13 8.29 -1.75
N ILE A 45 2.58 8.80 -0.65
CA ILE A 45 1.94 10.10 -0.57
C ILE A 45 2.66 10.98 0.45
N ASP A 46 2.98 12.20 0.03
CA ASP A 46 3.43 13.25 0.93
C ASP A 46 2.20 14.02 1.39
N ASP A 47 1.76 13.77 2.63
CA ASP A 47 0.56 14.41 3.17
C ASP A 47 0.74 15.90 3.45
N GLU A 48 1.97 16.36 3.66
CA GLU A 48 2.22 17.79 3.86
C GLU A 48 1.98 18.59 2.59
N LYS A 49 2.38 18.05 1.45
CA LYS A 49 2.24 18.72 0.14
C LYS A 49 1.00 18.24 -0.62
N GLY A 50 0.36 17.17 -0.16
CA GLY A 50 -0.79 16.59 -0.85
C GLY A 50 -0.44 16.00 -2.21
N THR A 51 0.77 15.49 -2.38
CA THR A 51 1.23 14.95 -3.67
C THR A 51 1.55 13.47 -3.56
N THR A 52 1.34 12.75 -4.68
CA THR A 52 1.74 11.35 -4.81
C THR A 52 3.13 11.30 -5.43
N LEU A 53 4.07 10.70 -4.70
CA LEU A 53 5.48 10.63 -5.11
C LEU A 53 5.77 9.42 -5.98
N ALA A 54 5.08 8.32 -5.77
CA ALA A 54 5.25 7.09 -6.54
C ALA A 54 3.95 6.28 -6.47
N ALA A 55 3.65 5.53 -7.50
CA ALA A 55 2.46 4.68 -7.55
C ALA A 55 2.73 3.43 -8.38
N SER A 56 2.11 2.32 -8.00
CA SER A 56 2.16 1.08 -8.74
C SER A 56 0.85 0.32 -8.61
N SER A 57 0.52 -0.47 -9.62
CA SER A 57 -0.72 -1.22 -9.67
C SER A 57 -0.53 -2.52 -10.41
N SER A 58 -1.24 -3.56 -9.99
CA SER A 58 -1.24 -4.84 -10.69
C SER A 58 -1.82 -4.73 -12.10
N ILE A 59 -2.65 -3.72 -12.36
CA ILE A 59 -3.19 -3.47 -13.70
C ILE A 59 -2.06 -3.10 -14.66
N SER A 60 -1.15 -2.25 -14.23
CA SER A 60 -0.04 -1.80 -15.09
C SER A 60 0.96 -2.91 -15.41
N LEU A 61 1.12 -3.87 -14.51
CA LEU A 61 2.10 -4.93 -14.68
C LEU A 61 1.64 -6.03 -15.64
N GLU A 62 0.33 -6.29 -15.70
CA GLU A 62 -0.29 -7.25 -16.62
C GLU A 62 0.31 -8.64 -16.63
N GLU A 63 0.90 -9.08 -15.54
CA GLU A 63 1.53 -10.39 -15.44
C GLU A 63 0.49 -11.47 -15.11
N LYS A 64 0.64 -12.63 -15.74
CA LYS A 64 -0.25 -13.78 -15.51
C LYS A 64 0.33 -14.70 -14.43
N ILE A 65 0.36 -14.21 -13.21
CA ILE A 65 0.86 -14.95 -12.05
C ILE A 65 -0.20 -14.90 -10.94
N SER A 66 0.04 -15.60 -9.85
CA SER A 66 -0.91 -15.61 -8.74
C SER A 66 -1.08 -14.21 -8.15
N LYS A 67 -2.21 -13.97 -7.49
CA LYS A 67 -2.49 -12.68 -6.86
C LYS A 67 -1.43 -12.31 -5.81
N ILE A 68 -0.91 -13.28 -5.10
CA ILE A 68 0.13 -13.07 -4.09
C ILE A 68 1.44 -12.65 -4.77
N ASP A 69 1.85 -13.36 -5.80
CA ASP A 69 3.08 -13.04 -6.54
C ASP A 69 2.96 -11.68 -7.23
N LEU A 70 1.79 -11.38 -7.77
CA LEU A 70 1.53 -10.11 -8.40
C LEU A 70 1.62 -8.96 -7.40
N ALA A 71 1.11 -9.16 -6.18
CA ALA A 71 1.24 -8.17 -5.11
C ALA A 71 2.70 -7.93 -4.73
N THR A 72 3.50 -8.98 -4.69
CA THR A 72 4.95 -8.87 -4.47
C THR A 72 5.59 -8.01 -5.55
N ARG A 73 5.23 -8.24 -6.82
CA ARG A 73 5.74 -7.45 -7.94
C ARG A 73 5.34 -5.98 -7.86
N VAL A 74 4.11 -5.70 -7.43
CA VAL A 74 3.64 -4.32 -7.21
C VAL A 74 4.51 -3.66 -6.15
N GLY A 75 4.79 -4.34 -5.04
CA GLY A 75 5.67 -3.82 -4.00
C GLY A 75 7.07 -3.54 -4.49
N GLU A 76 7.65 -4.46 -5.26
CA GLU A 76 8.97 -4.29 -5.85
C GLU A 76 9.01 -3.10 -6.81
N ASP A 77 8.01 -2.97 -7.68
CA ASP A 77 7.91 -1.87 -8.62
C ASP A 77 7.75 -0.52 -7.90
N LEU A 78 6.93 -0.49 -6.85
CA LEU A 78 6.73 0.71 -6.04
C LEU A 78 8.05 1.14 -5.39
N ALA A 79 8.80 0.20 -4.82
CA ALA A 79 10.07 0.49 -4.17
C ALA A 79 11.09 1.03 -5.19
N GLN A 80 11.10 0.50 -6.39
CA GLN A 80 11.96 0.98 -7.47
C GLN A 80 11.62 2.43 -7.83
N LYS A 81 10.34 2.74 -7.97
CA LYS A 81 9.87 4.10 -8.27
C LYS A 81 10.16 5.05 -7.11
N ALA A 82 10.00 4.58 -5.87
CA ALA A 82 10.33 5.36 -4.69
C ALA A 82 11.80 5.74 -4.66
N LYS A 83 12.67 4.80 -4.99
CA LYS A 83 14.11 5.03 -5.07
C LYS A 83 14.44 6.11 -6.09
N THR A 84 13.81 6.06 -7.26
CA THR A 84 13.97 7.08 -8.31
C THR A 84 13.50 8.44 -7.82
N ALA A 85 12.45 8.49 -7.01
CA ALA A 85 11.92 9.73 -6.43
C ALA A 85 12.70 10.21 -5.19
N GLY A 86 13.72 9.47 -4.76
CA GLY A 86 14.53 9.81 -3.60
C GLY A 86 13.90 9.43 -2.26
N VAL A 87 12.90 8.58 -2.25
CA VAL A 87 12.24 8.11 -1.03
C VAL A 87 12.89 6.84 -0.53
N LYS A 88 13.32 6.84 0.74
CA LYS A 88 13.95 5.67 1.38
C LYS A 88 13.11 5.09 2.48
N LYS A 89 12.43 5.92 3.26
CA LYS A 89 11.64 5.53 4.41
C LYS A 89 10.19 5.94 4.21
N VAL A 90 9.27 5.08 4.63
CA VAL A 90 7.83 5.37 4.55
C VAL A 90 7.12 4.90 5.82
N VAL A 91 5.93 5.42 6.04
CA VAL A 91 4.99 4.91 7.05
C VAL A 91 3.99 4.04 6.32
N PHE A 92 3.81 2.82 6.76
CA PHE A 92 2.91 1.88 6.08
C PHE A 92 1.47 2.06 6.55
N ASP A 93 0.58 2.44 5.63
CA ASP A 93 -0.86 2.56 5.87
C ASP A 93 -1.58 1.50 5.03
N ARG A 94 -2.02 0.44 5.70
CA ARG A 94 -2.72 -0.67 5.04
C ARG A 94 -4.21 -0.43 4.86
N ALA A 95 -4.70 0.78 5.11
CA ALA A 95 -6.08 1.21 4.86
C ALA A 95 -7.13 0.32 5.56
N GLY A 96 -6.83 -0.19 6.76
CA GLY A 96 -7.73 -1.06 7.51
C GLY A 96 -7.73 -2.52 7.06
N TYR A 97 -7.00 -2.88 6.02
CA TYR A 97 -6.82 -4.29 5.63
C TYR A 97 -5.94 -4.99 6.66
N LYS A 98 -6.17 -6.28 6.84
CA LYS A 98 -5.30 -7.08 7.68
C LYS A 98 -3.94 -7.25 7.02
N PHE A 99 -2.89 -7.28 7.81
CA PHE A 99 -1.53 -7.52 7.31
C PHE A 99 -1.37 -9.00 7.01
N HIS A 100 -1.94 -9.42 5.89
CA HIS A 100 -2.07 -10.82 5.51
C HIS A 100 -2.20 -10.94 3.99
N GLY A 101 -1.81 -12.08 3.43
CA GLY A 101 -1.99 -12.37 2.01
C GLY A 101 -1.35 -11.33 1.12
N ARG A 102 -2.15 -10.73 0.24
CA ARG A 102 -1.65 -9.77 -0.76
C ARG A 102 -1.05 -8.51 -0.15
N VAL A 103 -1.62 -8.03 0.94
CA VAL A 103 -1.10 -6.82 1.60
C VAL A 103 0.29 -7.09 2.17
N LYS A 104 0.46 -8.23 2.83
CA LYS A 104 1.76 -8.66 3.34
C LYS A 104 2.77 -8.89 2.22
N ALA A 105 2.35 -9.54 1.13
CA ALA A 105 3.21 -9.80 -0.02
C ALA A 105 3.73 -8.50 -0.65
N LEU A 106 2.86 -7.50 -0.78
CA LEU A 106 3.26 -6.19 -1.30
C LEU A 106 4.29 -5.53 -0.37
N ALA A 107 4.07 -5.56 0.94
CA ALA A 107 4.99 -4.98 1.91
C ALA A 107 6.34 -5.70 1.85
N ASP A 108 6.34 -7.03 1.79
CA ASP A 108 7.57 -7.82 1.71
C ASP A 108 8.33 -7.53 0.42
N GLY A 109 7.63 -7.38 -0.70
CA GLY A 109 8.23 -7.02 -1.98
C GLY A 109 8.90 -5.66 -1.94
N ALA A 110 8.23 -4.68 -1.36
CA ALA A 110 8.78 -3.33 -1.21
C ALA A 110 10.02 -3.33 -0.32
N ARG A 111 9.97 -4.05 0.79
CA ARG A 111 11.11 -4.16 1.71
C ARG A 111 12.30 -4.87 1.07
N SER A 112 12.05 -5.88 0.23
CA SER A 112 13.11 -6.63 -0.44
C SER A 112 13.93 -5.77 -1.41
N LYS A 113 13.36 -4.68 -1.88
CA LYS A 113 14.04 -3.73 -2.79
C LYS A 113 14.57 -2.49 -2.07
N GLY A 114 14.58 -2.50 -0.74
CA GLY A 114 15.25 -1.50 0.06
C GLY A 114 14.39 -0.42 0.69
N LEU A 115 13.07 -0.47 0.51
CA LEU A 115 12.19 0.48 1.17
C LEU A 115 12.11 0.15 2.66
N ILE A 116 12.25 1.16 3.50
CA ILE A 116 12.34 0.99 4.95
C ILE A 116 11.02 1.38 5.61
N PHE A 117 10.44 0.43 6.29
CA PHE A 117 9.25 0.67 7.12
C PHE A 117 8.95 -0.51 8.03
#